data_0e849b6a81033cda1b22d3854f32b287
#
_entry.id   0e849b6a81033cda1b22d3854f32b287
#
_cell.length_a   1.000
_cell.length_b   1.000
_cell.length_c   1.000
_cell.angle_alpha   90.00
_cell.angle_beta   90.00
_cell.angle_gamma   90.00
#
_symmetry.space_group_name_H-M   'P 1'
#
loop_
_entity.id
_entity.type
_entity.pdbx_description
1 polymer ?
#
loop_
_entity_poly.entity_id
_entity_poly.type
_entity_poly.pdbx_seq_one_letter_code
_entity_poly.pdbx_strand_id
1 'polypeptide(L)'
;MDALSRLLTLNAPQGSIDKNCPLGGDWQLPHAAGELSVIRWHTVTQGEAQLEMPTGDAMTLTPGKVVILPQNSAHRLRQSGEAPTHIVCGSLRLHTTSRYFLTALPEVLCLAPPPHSPASIWLNAAISLLQQESERHLPGADVLYSQ
;
A
#
# COMPACT_ATOMS: atom_id res chain seq x y z
N MET A 1 19.81 0.60 4.34
CA MET A 1 18.49 1.20 4.10
C MET A 1 18.38 1.56 2.63
N ASP A 2 17.33 1.13 1.96
CA ASP A 2 17.14 1.46 0.54
C ASP A 2 16.71 2.93 0.37
N ALA A 3 16.68 3.39 -0.88
CA ALA A 3 16.39 4.78 -1.20
C ALA A 3 14.98 5.20 -0.78
N LEU A 4 13.99 4.30 -0.94
CA LEU A 4 12.61 4.60 -0.58
C LEU A 4 12.45 4.71 0.94
N SER A 5 13.04 3.78 1.70
CA SER A 5 12.99 3.82 3.16
C SER A 5 13.64 5.08 3.71
N ARG A 6 14.76 5.49 3.11
CA ARG A 6 15.44 6.72 3.51
C ARG A 6 14.57 7.94 3.23
N LEU A 7 13.91 7.98 2.06
CA LEU A 7 13.01 9.07 1.70
C LEU A 7 11.88 9.21 2.72
N LEU A 8 11.24 8.10 3.06
CA LEU A 8 10.13 8.09 4.03
C LEU A 8 10.60 8.52 5.41
N THR A 9 11.80 8.11 5.82
CA THR A 9 12.34 8.48 7.13
C THR A 9 12.65 9.98 7.22
N LEU A 10 13.24 10.56 6.17
CA LEU A 10 13.68 11.95 6.18
C LEU A 10 12.55 12.95 5.98
N ASN A 11 11.51 12.57 5.28
CA ASN A 11 10.45 13.51 4.88
C ASN A 11 9.20 13.43 5.74
N ALA A 12 9.20 12.63 6.81
CA ALA A 12 8.07 12.53 7.75
C ALA A 12 6.73 12.51 7.03
N PRO A 13 6.44 11.47 6.22
CA PRO A 13 5.22 11.43 5.42
C PRO A 13 3.97 11.39 6.28
N GLN A 14 2.88 11.93 5.75
CA GLN A 14 1.56 11.80 6.34
C GLN A 14 0.87 10.60 5.70
N GLY A 15 0.44 9.65 6.53
CA GLY A 15 -0.20 8.45 6.04
C GLY A 15 -1.66 8.36 6.43
N SER A 16 -2.41 7.59 5.67
CA SER A 16 -3.80 7.27 5.98
C SER A 16 -4.15 5.88 5.46
N ILE A 17 -5.14 5.26 6.09
CA ILE A 17 -5.78 4.06 5.57
C ILE A 17 -7.01 4.50 4.80
N ASP A 18 -7.05 4.16 3.51
CA ASP A 18 -8.18 4.50 2.65
C ASP A 18 -9.21 3.38 2.59
N LYS A 19 -8.79 2.13 2.79
CA LYS A 19 -9.68 0.98 2.75
C LYS A 19 -9.12 -0.14 3.62
N ASN A 20 -10.01 -0.74 4.41
CA ASN A 20 -9.70 -1.88 5.27
C ASN A 20 -10.97 -2.71 5.36
N CYS A 21 -11.17 -3.66 4.47
CA CYS A 21 -12.44 -4.39 4.41
C CYS A 21 -12.29 -5.78 3.79
N PRO A 22 -13.19 -6.72 4.19
CA PRO A 22 -13.30 -7.98 3.49
C PRO A 22 -14.01 -7.78 2.16
N LEU A 23 -13.59 -8.53 1.15
CA LEU A 23 -14.17 -8.51 -0.18
C LEU A 23 -14.45 -9.94 -0.62
N GLY A 24 -15.59 -10.14 -1.25
CA GLY A 24 -15.98 -11.45 -1.77
C GLY A 24 -16.58 -11.32 -3.16
N GLY A 25 -16.78 -12.48 -3.81
CA GLY A 25 -17.30 -12.51 -5.16
C GLY A 25 -16.31 -11.94 -6.17
N ASP A 26 -16.82 -11.43 -7.27
CA ASP A 26 -16.03 -10.91 -8.37
C ASP A 26 -15.81 -9.41 -8.18
N TRP A 27 -14.98 -9.06 -7.20
CA TRP A 27 -14.74 -7.66 -6.85
C TRP A 27 -13.63 -7.03 -7.69
N GLN A 28 -13.74 -5.71 -7.89
CA GLN A 28 -12.73 -4.90 -8.56
C GLN A 28 -12.63 -3.54 -7.87
N LEU A 29 -11.40 -3.01 -7.77
CA LEU A 29 -11.13 -1.69 -7.22
C LEU A 29 -10.24 -0.92 -8.20
N PRO A 30 -10.84 -0.12 -9.08
CA PRO A 30 -10.05 0.71 -10.00
C PRO A 30 -9.53 1.96 -9.29
N HIS A 31 -8.33 2.39 -9.68
CA HIS A 31 -7.69 3.60 -9.18
C HIS A 31 -7.19 4.41 -10.36
N ALA A 32 -7.72 5.62 -10.53
CA ALA A 32 -7.21 6.54 -11.53
C ALA A 32 -5.86 7.11 -11.09
N ALA A 33 -5.07 7.58 -12.04
CA ALA A 33 -3.84 8.28 -11.73
C ALA A 33 -4.15 9.52 -10.87
N GLY A 34 -3.25 9.83 -9.93
CA GLY A 34 -3.43 10.94 -9.01
C GLY A 34 -2.18 11.80 -8.89
N GLU A 35 -2.14 12.61 -7.82
CA GLU A 35 -1.04 13.54 -7.57
C GLU A 35 0.28 12.82 -7.33
N LEU A 36 1.38 13.37 -7.87
CA LEU A 36 2.71 12.80 -7.72
C LEU A 36 3.24 12.83 -6.29
N SER A 37 2.70 13.68 -5.43
CA SER A 37 3.13 13.75 -4.02
C SER A 37 2.43 12.71 -3.14
N VAL A 38 1.50 11.93 -3.69
CA VAL A 38 0.74 10.92 -2.97
C VAL A 38 1.17 9.54 -3.46
N ILE A 39 1.69 8.73 -2.55
CA ILE A 39 2.07 7.34 -2.83
C ILE A 39 0.95 6.44 -2.36
N ARG A 40 0.37 5.62 -3.24
CA ARG A 40 -0.61 4.61 -2.85
C ARG A 40 0.10 3.30 -2.55
N TRP A 41 -0.45 2.56 -1.59
CA TRP A 41 0.03 1.22 -1.28
C TRP A 41 -1.14 0.29 -1.00
N HIS A 42 -0.94 -0.99 -1.26
CA HIS A 42 -1.95 -2.02 -1.05
C HIS A 42 -1.31 -3.28 -0.50
N THR A 43 -2.05 -3.97 0.37
CA THR A 43 -1.68 -5.29 0.85
C THR A 43 -2.94 -6.11 1.07
N VAL A 44 -2.79 -7.42 1.18
CA VAL A 44 -3.86 -8.31 1.63
C VAL A 44 -3.40 -9.00 2.90
N THR A 45 -4.33 -9.20 3.83
CA THR A 45 -4.06 -9.95 5.06
C THR A 45 -4.67 -11.35 5.00
N GLN A 46 -5.56 -11.58 4.01
CA GLN A 46 -6.19 -12.87 3.77
C GLN A 46 -6.53 -12.97 2.29
N GLY A 47 -6.39 -14.16 1.72
CA GLY A 47 -6.67 -14.39 0.32
C GLY A 47 -5.60 -13.83 -0.59
N GLU A 48 -5.95 -13.50 -1.83
CA GLU A 48 -5.03 -12.94 -2.81
C GLU A 48 -5.75 -12.01 -3.77
N ALA A 49 -5.00 -11.09 -4.36
CA ALA A 49 -5.52 -10.14 -5.32
C ALA A 49 -4.58 -10.03 -6.52
N GLN A 50 -5.11 -9.64 -7.66
CA GLN A 50 -4.32 -9.26 -8.82
C GLN A 50 -4.23 -7.74 -8.90
N LEU A 51 -3.02 -7.23 -9.04
CA LEU A 51 -2.78 -5.83 -9.39
C LEU A 51 -2.54 -5.76 -10.88
N GLU A 52 -3.34 -4.98 -11.60
CA GLU A 52 -3.23 -4.82 -13.04
C GLU A 52 -2.92 -3.38 -13.41
N MET A 53 -1.95 -3.20 -14.31
CA MET A 53 -1.58 -1.89 -14.85
C MET A 53 -2.25 -1.70 -16.20
N PRO A 54 -2.48 -0.44 -16.64
CA PRO A 54 -3.08 -0.19 -17.97
C PRO A 54 -2.29 -0.78 -19.13
N THR A 55 -0.99 -1.01 -18.95
CA THR A 55 -0.11 -1.64 -19.95
C THR A 55 -0.39 -3.12 -20.15
N GLY A 56 -1.19 -3.74 -19.26
CA GLY A 56 -1.45 -5.17 -19.26
C GLY A 56 -0.57 -5.96 -18.30
N ASP A 57 0.46 -5.34 -17.74
CA ASP A 57 1.26 -5.99 -16.71
C ASP A 57 0.42 -6.29 -15.46
N ALA A 58 0.62 -7.45 -14.88
CA ALA A 58 -0.13 -7.87 -13.70
C ALA A 58 0.80 -8.60 -12.73
N MET A 59 0.47 -8.50 -11.43
CA MET A 59 1.17 -9.24 -10.40
C MET A 59 0.17 -9.73 -9.35
N THR A 60 0.49 -10.85 -8.70
CA THR A 60 -0.34 -11.40 -7.64
C THR A 60 0.13 -10.89 -6.29
N LEU A 61 -0.81 -10.36 -5.52
CA LEU A 61 -0.57 -9.86 -4.17
C LEU A 61 -1.08 -10.91 -3.18
N THR A 62 -0.19 -11.41 -2.34
CA THR A 62 -0.48 -12.41 -1.32
C THR A 62 -0.10 -11.88 0.06
N PRO A 63 -0.60 -12.48 1.16
CA PRO A 63 -0.25 -12.02 2.50
C PRO A 63 1.27 -11.97 2.71
N GLY A 64 1.73 -10.89 3.34
CA GLY A 64 3.15 -10.66 3.56
C GLY A 64 3.81 -9.77 2.51
N LYS A 65 3.11 -9.46 1.42
CA LYS A 65 3.60 -8.56 0.37
C LYS A 65 2.87 -7.22 0.44
N VAL A 66 3.58 -6.15 0.13
CA VAL A 66 3.01 -4.81 -0.01
C VAL A 66 3.41 -4.27 -1.37
N VAL A 67 2.45 -3.81 -2.16
CA VAL A 67 2.74 -3.11 -3.41
C VAL A 67 2.61 -1.62 -3.19
N ILE A 68 3.53 -0.88 -3.79
CA ILE A 68 3.62 0.58 -3.66
C ILE A 68 3.60 1.16 -5.07
N LEU A 69 2.83 2.23 -5.26
CA LEU A 69 2.74 2.98 -6.52
C LEU A 69 3.41 4.35 -6.28
N PRO A 70 4.74 4.47 -6.45
CA PRO A 70 5.46 5.72 -6.09
C PRO A 70 5.01 6.94 -6.89
N GLN A 71 4.51 6.74 -8.11
CA GLN A 71 4.08 7.82 -8.98
C GLN A 71 2.57 7.98 -9.01
N ASN A 72 1.86 7.28 -8.11
CA ASN A 72 0.39 7.28 -8.05
C ASN A 72 -0.23 6.97 -9.42
N SER A 73 0.39 6.03 -10.13
CA SER A 73 -0.04 5.61 -11.48
C SER A 73 -1.38 4.89 -11.44
N ALA A 74 -2.13 5.00 -12.51
CA ALA A 74 -3.40 4.29 -12.64
C ALA A 74 -3.19 2.78 -12.54
N HIS A 75 -4.09 2.09 -11.82
CA HIS A 75 -4.02 0.65 -11.64
C HIS A 75 -5.38 0.12 -11.23
N ARG A 76 -5.52 -1.19 -11.21
CA ARG A 76 -6.74 -1.84 -10.74
C ARG A 76 -6.37 -3.07 -9.93
N LEU A 77 -7.04 -3.22 -8.78
CA LEU A 77 -7.01 -4.45 -8.01
C LEU A 77 -8.27 -5.24 -8.33
N ARG A 78 -8.13 -6.55 -8.43
CA ARG A 78 -9.29 -7.42 -8.63
C ARG A 78 -9.10 -8.76 -7.92
N GLN A 79 -10.20 -9.48 -7.78
CA GLN A 79 -10.20 -10.81 -7.20
C GLN A 79 -9.22 -11.72 -7.94
N SER A 80 -8.52 -12.56 -7.17
CA SER A 80 -7.69 -13.64 -7.68
C SER A 80 -8.04 -14.89 -6.87
N GLY A 81 -8.42 -15.95 -7.55
CA GLY A 81 -8.85 -17.17 -6.87
C GLY A 81 -10.29 -17.08 -6.35
N GLU A 82 -10.69 -18.06 -5.52
CA GLU A 82 -12.06 -18.18 -5.01
C GLU A 82 -12.18 -17.81 -3.53
N ALA A 83 -11.08 -17.76 -2.82
CA ALA A 83 -11.08 -17.48 -1.38
C ALA A 83 -11.46 -16.03 -1.10
N PRO A 84 -12.16 -15.77 0.03
CA PRO A 84 -12.41 -14.39 0.45
C PRO A 84 -11.11 -13.64 0.64
N THR A 85 -11.13 -12.34 0.31
CA THR A 85 -9.96 -11.48 0.39
C THR A 85 -10.21 -10.39 1.42
N HIS A 86 -9.23 -10.15 2.29
CA HIS A 86 -9.23 -8.95 3.13
C HIS A 86 -8.13 -8.03 2.64
N ILE A 87 -8.52 -6.83 2.19
CA ILE A 87 -7.60 -5.88 1.60
C ILE A 87 -7.40 -4.68 2.52
N VAL A 88 -6.17 -4.18 2.51
CA VAL A 88 -5.82 -2.92 3.18
C VAL A 88 -5.15 -2.03 2.16
N CYS A 89 -5.70 -0.85 1.97
CA CYS A 89 -5.16 0.15 1.06
C CYS A 89 -4.90 1.43 1.83
N GLY A 90 -3.85 2.13 1.46
CA GLY A 90 -3.53 3.39 2.10
C GLY A 90 -2.75 4.30 1.19
N SER A 91 -2.43 5.46 1.70
CA SER A 91 -1.64 6.44 1.00
C SER A 91 -0.67 7.15 1.94
N LEU A 92 0.43 7.60 1.38
CA LEU A 92 1.43 8.41 2.05
C LEU A 92 1.57 9.72 1.27
N ARG A 93 1.46 10.84 1.95
CA ARG A 93 1.65 12.15 1.33
C ARG A 93 3.03 12.67 1.68
N LEU A 94 3.82 12.99 0.65
CA LEU A 94 5.18 13.48 0.81
C LEU A 94 5.27 14.97 0.47
N HIS A 95 6.35 15.61 0.92
CA HIS A 95 6.65 16.99 0.54
C HIS A 95 6.92 17.08 -0.97
N THR A 96 6.59 18.24 -1.55
CA THR A 96 6.73 18.48 -2.99
C THR A 96 8.16 18.32 -3.48
N THR A 97 9.14 18.60 -2.63
CA THR A 97 10.57 18.45 -2.98
C THR A 97 10.96 17.01 -3.31
N SER A 98 10.15 16.04 -2.91
CA SER A 98 10.42 14.62 -3.14
C SER A 98 9.93 14.11 -4.50
N ARG A 99 9.21 14.93 -5.28
CA ARG A 99 8.60 14.50 -6.55
C ARG A 99 9.61 13.97 -7.55
N TYR A 100 10.73 14.65 -7.72
CA TYR A 100 11.75 14.24 -8.69
C TYR A 100 12.33 12.89 -8.35
N PHE A 101 12.52 12.62 -7.06
CA PHE A 101 12.99 11.33 -6.61
C PHE A 101 11.98 10.23 -6.95
N LEU A 102 10.69 10.50 -6.73
CA LEU A 102 9.62 9.52 -6.98
C LEU A 102 9.53 9.15 -8.45
N THR A 103 9.74 10.11 -9.36
CA THR A 103 9.67 9.82 -10.80
C THR A 103 10.84 8.96 -11.28
N ALA A 104 11.91 8.86 -10.49
CA ALA A 104 13.03 7.98 -10.81
C ALA A 104 12.81 6.53 -10.37
N LEU A 105 11.76 6.27 -9.58
CA LEU A 105 11.42 4.92 -9.13
C LEU A 105 10.54 4.21 -10.15
N PRO A 106 10.49 2.87 -10.13
CA PRO A 106 9.55 2.13 -10.96
C PRO A 106 8.10 2.53 -10.66
N GLU A 107 7.19 2.33 -11.61
CA GLU A 107 5.77 2.60 -11.40
C GLU A 107 5.16 1.72 -10.30
N VAL A 108 5.68 0.52 -10.13
CA VAL A 108 5.23 -0.43 -9.12
C VAL A 108 6.44 -1.01 -8.40
N LEU A 109 6.41 -0.95 -7.07
CA LEU A 109 7.38 -1.63 -6.21
C LEU A 109 6.65 -2.67 -5.38
N CYS A 110 7.21 -3.88 -5.31
CA CYS A 110 6.67 -4.93 -4.45
C CYS A 110 7.67 -5.21 -3.32
N LEU A 111 7.23 -5.00 -2.09
CA LEU A 111 7.98 -5.37 -0.91
C LEU A 111 7.52 -6.75 -0.45
N ALA A 112 8.43 -7.72 -0.47
CA ALA A 112 8.14 -9.10 -0.11
C ALA A 112 9.26 -9.63 0.79
N PRO A 113 9.34 -9.13 2.04
CA PRO A 113 10.41 -9.58 2.94
C PRO A 113 10.31 -11.09 3.20
N PRO A 114 11.45 -11.77 3.38
CA PRO A 114 11.42 -13.21 3.65
C PRO A 114 10.53 -13.53 4.86
N PRO A 115 9.74 -14.61 4.82
CA PRO A 115 8.89 -15.00 5.96
C PRO A 115 9.72 -15.14 7.24
N HIS A 116 9.15 -14.69 8.37
CA HIS A 116 9.78 -14.73 9.69
C HIS A 116 11.05 -13.88 9.83
N SER A 117 11.41 -13.09 8.83
CA SER A 117 12.49 -12.12 8.97
C SER A 117 12.06 -10.96 9.89
N PRO A 118 13.02 -10.23 10.51
CA PRO A 118 12.66 -9.05 11.29
C PRO A 118 11.83 -8.03 10.50
N ALA A 119 12.15 -7.84 9.22
CA ALA A 119 11.40 -6.93 8.36
C ALA A 119 9.94 -7.39 8.16
N SER A 120 9.73 -8.69 7.98
CA SER A 120 8.38 -9.25 7.83
C SER A 120 7.57 -9.08 9.10
N ILE A 121 8.17 -9.36 10.26
CA ILE A 121 7.51 -9.23 11.57
C ILE A 121 7.13 -7.76 11.80
N TRP A 122 8.05 -6.84 11.55
CA TRP A 122 7.80 -5.41 11.72
C TRP A 122 6.68 -4.92 10.81
N LEU A 123 6.73 -5.30 9.52
CA LEU A 123 5.74 -4.87 8.53
C LEU A 123 4.33 -5.35 8.90
N ASN A 124 4.20 -6.62 9.28
CA ASN A 124 2.91 -7.17 9.69
C ASN A 124 2.37 -6.50 10.95
N ALA A 125 3.23 -6.20 11.91
CA ALA A 125 2.84 -5.50 13.13
C ALA A 125 2.36 -4.08 12.81
N ALA A 126 3.08 -3.36 11.94
CA ALA A 126 2.70 -2.00 11.54
C ALA A 126 1.34 -1.98 10.84
N ILE A 127 1.12 -2.91 9.92
CA ILE A 127 -0.17 -3.02 9.21
C ILE A 127 -1.30 -3.31 10.20
N SER A 128 -1.09 -4.23 11.13
CA SER A 128 -2.10 -4.57 12.14
C SER A 128 -2.47 -3.37 13.00
N LEU A 129 -1.49 -2.57 13.41
CA LEU A 129 -1.74 -1.38 14.21
C LEU A 129 -2.55 -0.34 13.41
N LEU A 130 -2.21 -0.13 12.14
CA LEU A 130 -2.94 0.80 11.27
C LEU A 130 -4.37 0.33 11.06
N GLN A 131 -4.60 -0.97 10.89
CA GLN A 131 -5.94 -1.53 10.77
C GLN A 131 -6.77 -1.27 12.03
N GLN A 132 -6.19 -1.50 13.20
CA GLN A 132 -6.88 -1.28 14.47
C GLN A 132 -7.27 0.18 14.64
N GLU A 133 -6.39 1.12 14.32
CA GLU A 133 -6.69 2.53 14.42
C GLU A 133 -7.76 2.95 13.41
N SER A 134 -7.73 2.40 12.19
CA SER A 134 -8.76 2.65 11.18
C SER A 134 -10.14 2.18 11.66
N GLU A 135 -10.22 1.01 12.27
CA GLU A 135 -11.48 0.43 12.77
C GLU A 135 -12.04 1.21 13.95
N ARG A 136 -11.18 1.81 14.77
CA ARG A 136 -11.61 2.59 15.92
C ARG A 136 -12.23 3.92 15.56
N HIS A 137 -11.89 4.48 14.40
CA HIS A 137 -12.36 5.79 13.94
C HIS A 137 -12.18 6.90 14.97
N LEU A 138 -11.06 6.88 15.71
CA LEU A 138 -10.81 7.87 16.77
C LEU A 138 -10.32 9.19 16.18
N PRO A 139 -10.70 10.34 16.80
CA PRO A 139 -10.08 11.61 16.47
C PRO A 139 -8.56 11.52 16.66
N GLY A 140 -7.80 12.02 15.69
CA GLY A 140 -6.34 11.99 15.74
C GLY A 140 -5.71 10.74 15.17
N ALA A 141 -6.48 9.81 14.62
CA ALA A 141 -5.94 8.61 13.98
C ALA A 141 -4.96 8.97 12.85
N ASP A 142 -5.23 10.02 12.09
CA ASP A 142 -4.34 10.48 11.03
C ASP A 142 -2.96 10.87 11.56
N VAL A 143 -2.90 11.39 12.78
CA VAL A 143 -1.62 11.73 13.42
C VAL A 143 -0.81 10.47 13.68
N LEU A 144 -1.47 9.38 14.11
CA LEU A 144 -0.80 8.10 14.33
C LEU A 144 -0.24 7.53 13.02
N TYR A 145 -0.99 7.66 11.94
CA TYR A 145 -0.53 7.18 10.62
C TYR A 145 0.66 7.98 10.10
N SER A 146 0.84 9.20 10.57
CA SER A 146 1.93 10.08 10.15
C SER A 146 3.26 9.76 10.81
N GLN A 147 3.27 8.90 11.78
CA GLN A 147 4.46 8.53 12.53
C GLN A 147 4.97 7.15 12.12
#